data_201185f40fef067bf82021e0d4357545
#
_entry.id   201185f40fef067bf82021e0d4357545
#
_cell.length_a   1.000
_cell.length_b   1.000
_cell.length_c   1.000
_cell.angle_alpha   90.00
_cell.angle_beta   90.00
_cell.angle_gamma   90.00
#
_symmetry.space_group_name_H-M   'P 1'
#
loop_
_entity.id
_entity.type
_entity.pdbx_description
1 polymer ?
#
loop_
_entity_poly.entity_id
_entity_poly.type
_entity_poly.pdbx_seq_one_letter_code
_entity_poly.pdbx_strand_id
1 'polypeptide(L)'
;MVQNLLMRLDHVSYATTHDQISDVVQRIGSQIGTAFVDGGIHPRFGTRNFTAPLVGGQYIEVVCALDHPAAEQTPFGKAVSRKAAEGGGWLSWVLSTKDISKLETRIGREAVEGHRRRPDGTDLKWKQLGIIELLHNEQLPFFVQWLSTDHPSADGSARSRIEKIIIAGTRPAIEEWLGGDIETHLGEIVIEFVDPSENDGEVGIVSIVLQNHAGEVNIS
;
A
#
# COMPACT_ATOMS: atom_id res chain seq x y z
N MET A 1 29.10 -10.55 -0.87
CA MET A 1 28.06 -10.72 0.15
C MET A 1 26.94 -9.75 -0.17
N VAL A 2 25.80 -10.25 -0.66
CA VAL A 2 24.60 -9.42 -0.85
C VAL A 2 24.11 -9.11 0.56
N GLN A 3 24.28 -7.86 1.00
CA GLN A 3 23.71 -7.41 2.26
C GLN A 3 22.19 -7.47 2.11
N ASN A 4 21.54 -8.44 2.76
CA ASN A 4 20.09 -8.61 2.74
C ASN A 4 19.45 -7.30 3.19
N LEU A 5 18.71 -6.66 2.29
CA LEU A 5 17.97 -5.44 2.60
C LEU A 5 16.77 -5.86 3.46
N LEU A 6 16.83 -5.58 4.75
CA LEU A 6 15.74 -5.93 5.65
C LEU A 6 14.55 -5.00 5.37
N MET A 7 13.55 -5.51 4.71
CA MET A 7 12.26 -4.85 4.48
C MET A 7 11.16 -5.59 5.25
N ARG A 8 10.02 -4.94 5.44
CA ARG A 8 8.81 -5.56 5.99
C ARG A 8 7.58 -4.99 5.29
N LEU A 9 6.48 -5.75 5.30
CA LEU A 9 5.21 -5.20 4.87
C LEU A 9 4.84 -4.02 5.77
N ASP A 10 4.57 -2.88 5.15
CA ASP A 10 4.17 -1.64 5.80
C ASP A 10 2.67 -1.45 5.76
N HIS A 11 2.10 -1.51 4.58
CA HIS A 11 0.67 -1.36 4.37
C HIS A 11 0.21 -1.94 3.03
N VAL A 12 -1.10 -2.00 2.88
CA VAL A 12 -1.79 -2.26 1.62
C VAL A 12 -2.71 -1.10 1.31
N SER A 13 -2.76 -0.68 0.05
CA SER A 13 -3.53 0.50 -0.38
C SER A 13 -4.69 0.09 -1.27
N TYR A 14 -5.87 0.62 -0.95
CA TYR A 14 -7.10 0.49 -1.74
C TYR A 14 -7.45 1.85 -2.35
N ALA A 15 -7.54 1.93 -3.66
CA ALA A 15 -7.91 3.17 -4.36
C ALA A 15 -9.40 3.22 -4.65
N THR A 16 -9.97 4.41 -4.55
CA THR A 16 -11.37 4.68 -4.86
C THR A 16 -11.55 6.13 -5.30
N THR A 17 -12.75 6.49 -5.74
CA THR A 17 -13.08 7.87 -6.07
C THR A 17 -13.34 8.70 -4.82
N HIS A 18 -13.25 10.02 -4.93
CA HIS A 18 -13.45 10.92 -3.79
C HIS A 18 -14.88 10.87 -3.22
N ASP A 19 -15.88 10.63 -4.04
CA ASP A 19 -17.28 10.50 -3.64
C ASP A 19 -17.59 9.15 -2.96
N GLN A 20 -16.85 8.10 -3.27
CA GLN A 20 -17.05 6.77 -2.71
C GLN A 20 -16.19 6.45 -1.47
N ILE A 21 -15.19 7.29 -1.15
CA ILE A 21 -14.20 6.96 -0.13
C ILE A 21 -14.82 6.68 1.24
N SER A 22 -15.88 7.39 1.62
CA SER A 22 -16.56 7.19 2.90
C SER A 22 -17.25 5.83 2.99
N ASP A 23 -17.87 5.39 1.90
CA ASP A 23 -18.54 4.09 1.83
C ASP A 23 -17.52 2.94 1.88
N VAL A 24 -16.41 3.07 1.16
CA VAL A 24 -15.31 2.10 1.18
C VAL A 24 -14.70 2.00 2.57
N VAL A 25 -14.40 3.13 3.22
CA VAL A 25 -13.87 3.19 4.58
C VAL A 25 -14.82 2.51 5.57
N GLN A 26 -16.13 2.79 5.48
CA GLN A 26 -17.13 2.16 6.35
C GLN A 26 -17.22 0.65 6.10
N ARG A 27 -17.26 0.23 4.84
CA ARG A 27 -17.33 -1.18 4.44
C ARG A 27 -16.14 -1.97 4.96
N ILE A 28 -14.92 -1.54 4.61
CA ILE A 28 -13.69 -2.24 5.03
C ILE A 28 -13.54 -2.19 6.56
N GLY A 29 -13.75 -1.03 7.18
CA GLY A 29 -13.67 -0.87 8.63
C GLY A 29 -14.59 -1.80 9.39
N SER A 30 -15.82 -1.99 8.91
CA SER A 30 -16.79 -2.92 9.50
C SER A 30 -16.34 -4.38 9.38
N GLN A 31 -15.76 -4.75 8.23
CA GLN A 31 -15.26 -6.11 7.99
C GLN A 31 -14.07 -6.45 8.89
N ILE A 32 -13.12 -5.53 9.06
CA ILE A 32 -11.92 -5.74 9.87
C ILE A 32 -12.11 -5.44 11.36
N GLY A 33 -13.26 -4.87 11.74
CA GLY A 33 -13.55 -4.48 13.13
C GLY A 33 -12.68 -3.35 13.65
N THR A 34 -12.13 -2.50 12.75
CA THR A 34 -11.24 -1.39 13.07
C THR A 34 -11.72 -0.11 12.38
N ALA A 35 -11.85 0.97 13.13
CA ALA A 35 -12.19 2.26 12.55
C ALA A 35 -11.00 2.86 11.78
N PHE A 36 -11.31 3.45 10.64
CA PHE A 36 -10.34 4.27 9.91
C PHE A 36 -10.21 5.66 10.55
N VAL A 37 -9.00 6.18 10.53
CA VAL A 37 -8.67 7.55 10.94
C VAL A 37 -8.37 8.37 9.69
N ASP A 38 -8.81 9.63 9.69
CA ASP A 38 -8.46 10.56 8.61
C ASP A 38 -6.95 10.77 8.58
N GLY A 39 -6.31 10.27 7.55
CA GLY A 39 -4.87 10.39 7.36
C GLY A 39 -4.43 11.76 6.82
N GLY A 40 -5.37 12.52 6.25
CA GLY A 40 -5.12 13.84 5.72
C GLY A 40 -4.80 13.85 4.22
N ILE A 41 -4.23 14.97 3.81
CA ILE A 41 -3.91 15.25 2.41
C ILE A 41 -2.41 15.02 2.17
N HIS A 42 -2.10 14.48 0.99
CA HIS A 42 -0.76 14.41 0.41
C HIS A 42 -0.59 15.53 -0.63
N PRO A 43 -0.13 16.72 -0.24
CA PRO A 43 -0.17 17.90 -1.13
C PRO A 43 0.64 17.70 -2.40
N ARG A 44 1.79 17.02 -2.28
CA ARG A 44 2.67 16.75 -3.42
C ARG A 44 2.03 15.86 -4.48
N PHE A 45 1.17 14.92 -4.06
CA PHE A 45 0.58 13.91 -4.94
C PHE A 45 -0.86 14.22 -5.35
N GLY A 46 -1.49 15.23 -4.72
CA GLY A 46 -2.89 15.57 -4.97
C GLY A 46 -3.85 14.45 -4.55
N THR A 47 -3.53 13.75 -3.46
CA THR A 47 -4.34 12.64 -2.95
C THR A 47 -4.72 12.85 -1.49
N ARG A 48 -5.73 12.13 -1.02
CA ARG A 48 -6.14 12.07 0.39
C ARG A 48 -6.34 10.62 0.79
N ASN A 49 -6.06 10.29 2.04
CA ASN A 49 -6.27 8.95 2.54
C ASN A 49 -6.97 8.89 3.89
N PHE A 50 -7.47 7.68 4.20
CA PHE A 50 -7.84 7.20 5.52
C PHE A 50 -7.03 5.96 5.82
N THR A 51 -6.66 5.74 7.09
CA THR A 51 -5.81 4.63 7.50
C THR A 51 -6.44 3.86 8.67
N ALA A 52 -6.37 2.53 8.64
CA ALA A 52 -6.78 1.66 9.73
C ALA A 52 -5.59 0.81 10.19
N PRO A 53 -5.19 0.89 11.48
CA PRO A 53 -4.07 0.13 12.00
C PRO A 53 -4.37 -1.36 12.03
N LEU A 54 -3.35 -2.17 11.79
CA LEU A 54 -3.37 -3.62 11.87
C LEU A 54 -2.33 -4.13 12.88
N VAL A 55 -2.59 -5.32 13.42
CA VAL A 55 -1.64 -6.02 14.28
C VAL A 55 -0.37 -6.30 13.49
N GLY A 56 0.81 -6.18 14.13
CA GLY A 56 2.10 -6.35 13.46
C GLY A 56 2.73 -5.06 12.96
N GLY A 57 2.14 -3.90 13.26
CA GLY A 57 2.67 -2.60 12.87
C GLY A 57 2.42 -2.25 11.41
N GLN A 58 1.39 -2.87 10.82
CA GLN A 58 0.90 -2.58 9.48
C GLN A 58 -0.36 -1.72 9.51
N TYR A 59 -0.84 -1.30 8.34
CA TYR A 59 -2.13 -0.63 8.21
C TYR A 59 -2.75 -0.86 6.83
N ILE A 60 -4.05 -0.63 6.73
CA ILE A 60 -4.74 -0.47 5.45
C ILE A 60 -4.87 1.02 5.17
N GLU A 61 -4.52 1.41 3.95
CA GLU A 61 -4.78 2.72 3.40
C GLU A 61 -5.96 2.65 2.44
N VAL A 62 -6.95 3.54 2.57
CA VAL A 62 -7.93 3.83 1.53
C VAL A 62 -7.61 5.23 1.00
N VAL A 63 -7.33 5.34 -0.29
CA VAL A 63 -6.82 6.56 -0.91
C VAL A 63 -7.67 6.97 -2.10
N CYS A 64 -7.87 8.29 -2.28
CA CYS A 64 -8.48 8.88 -3.45
C CYS A 64 -7.65 10.03 -4.01
N ALA A 65 -7.78 10.27 -5.31
CA ALA A 65 -7.27 11.49 -5.93
C ALA A 65 -8.21 12.67 -5.63
N LEU A 66 -7.61 13.83 -5.46
CA LEU A 66 -8.31 15.10 -5.32
C LEU A 66 -8.43 15.78 -6.69
N ASP A 67 -9.39 16.68 -6.85
CA ASP A 67 -9.44 17.59 -8.00
C ASP A 67 -8.33 18.65 -7.88
N HIS A 68 -7.11 18.22 -8.16
CA HIS A 68 -5.90 19.01 -8.02
C HIS A 68 -4.87 18.62 -9.08
N PRO A 69 -4.19 19.56 -9.76
CA PRO A 69 -3.22 19.26 -10.83
C PRO A 69 -2.13 18.28 -10.45
N ALA A 70 -1.72 18.21 -9.18
CA ALA A 70 -0.72 17.26 -8.72
C ALA A 70 -1.18 15.80 -8.88
N ALA A 71 -2.48 15.51 -8.82
CA ALA A 71 -3.01 14.15 -9.04
C ALA A 71 -2.74 13.69 -10.48
N GLU A 72 -2.84 14.59 -11.45
CA GLU A 72 -2.60 14.30 -12.86
C GLU A 72 -1.12 14.33 -13.26
N GLN A 73 -0.29 15.02 -12.48
CA GLN A 73 1.13 15.26 -12.82
C GLN A 73 2.09 14.28 -12.15
N THR A 74 1.69 13.65 -11.04
CA THR A 74 2.57 12.76 -10.29
C THR A 74 2.27 11.28 -10.57
N PRO A 75 3.28 10.39 -10.56
CA PRO A 75 3.07 8.96 -10.75
C PRO A 75 2.06 8.36 -9.76
N PHE A 76 2.14 8.73 -8.47
CA PHE A 76 1.23 8.21 -7.45
C PHE A 76 -0.21 8.69 -7.67
N GLY A 77 -0.40 9.99 -7.91
CA GLY A 77 -1.73 10.53 -8.23
C GLY A 77 -2.35 9.85 -9.45
N LYS A 78 -1.55 9.62 -10.51
CA LYS A 78 -1.99 8.88 -11.72
C LYS A 78 -2.38 7.44 -11.41
N ALA A 79 -1.62 6.72 -10.57
CA ALA A 79 -1.94 5.35 -10.19
C ALA A 79 -3.28 5.28 -9.46
N VAL A 80 -3.48 6.17 -8.47
CA VAL A 80 -4.75 6.27 -7.72
C VAL A 80 -5.91 6.62 -8.64
N SER A 81 -5.76 7.64 -9.51
CA SER A 81 -6.81 8.08 -10.43
C SER A 81 -7.19 7.00 -11.43
N ARG A 82 -6.20 6.27 -11.99
CA ARG A 82 -6.44 5.17 -12.92
C ARG A 82 -7.24 4.06 -12.25
N LYS A 83 -6.77 3.56 -11.11
CA LYS A 83 -7.45 2.47 -10.37
C LYS A 83 -8.87 2.86 -9.95
N ALA A 84 -9.07 4.10 -9.51
CA ALA A 84 -10.40 4.61 -9.18
C ALA A 84 -11.33 4.68 -10.40
N ALA A 85 -10.83 5.06 -11.57
CA ALA A 85 -11.60 5.10 -12.82
C ALA A 85 -11.99 3.70 -13.34
N GLU A 86 -11.21 2.67 -13.01
CA GLU A 86 -11.47 1.25 -13.29
C GLU A 86 -12.50 0.63 -12.33
N GLY A 87 -13.07 1.39 -11.40
CA GLY A 87 -14.05 0.92 -10.41
C GLY A 87 -13.51 0.83 -8.98
N GLY A 88 -12.26 1.21 -8.76
CA GLY A 88 -11.57 1.09 -7.49
C GLY A 88 -11.03 -0.31 -7.23
N GLY A 89 -10.42 -0.51 -6.07
CA GLY A 89 -9.86 -1.81 -5.70
C GLY A 89 -8.48 -1.69 -5.07
N TRP A 90 -7.86 -2.84 -4.83
CA TRP A 90 -6.51 -2.90 -4.31
C TRP A 90 -5.52 -2.31 -5.32
N LEU A 91 -4.78 -1.31 -4.89
CA LEU A 91 -3.81 -0.60 -5.72
C LEU A 91 -2.41 -1.17 -5.58
N SER A 92 -2.00 -1.45 -4.36
CA SER A 92 -0.61 -1.84 -4.09
C SER A 92 -0.42 -2.44 -2.71
N TRP A 93 0.66 -3.18 -2.55
CA TRP A 93 1.28 -3.52 -1.28
C TRP A 93 2.62 -2.80 -1.16
N VAL A 94 2.99 -2.41 0.04
CA VAL A 94 4.10 -1.50 0.28
C VAL A 94 5.05 -2.08 1.30
N LEU A 95 6.33 -2.05 0.97
CA LEU A 95 7.40 -2.51 1.84
C LEU A 95 8.15 -1.32 2.43
N SER A 96 8.34 -1.32 3.75
CA SER A 96 9.20 -0.33 4.40
C SER A 96 10.61 -0.83 4.60
N THR A 97 11.56 0.10 4.50
CA THR A 97 12.98 -0.10 4.80
C THR A 97 13.51 1.01 5.70
N LYS A 98 14.56 0.71 6.45
CA LYS A 98 15.28 1.72 7.23
C LYS A 98 16.27 2.55 6.40
N ASP A 99 16.65 2.03 5.22
CA ASP A 99 17.63 2.67 4.33
C ASP A 99 17.22 2.45 2.88
N ILE A 100 16.56 3.44 2.27
CA ILE A 100 16.10 3.38 0.89
C ILE A 100 17.23 3.60 -0.13
N SER A 101 18.39 4.10 0.29
CA SER A 101 19.52 4.41 -0.61
C SER A 101 20.04 3.18 -1.36
N LYS A 102 19.94 2.01 -0.75
CA LYS A 102 20.31 0.74 -1.40
C LYS A 102 19.36 0.38 -2.55
N LEU A 103 18.07 0.69 -2.38
CA LEU A 103 17.08 0.53 -3.44
C LEU A 103 17.27 1.56 -4.54
N GLU A 104 17.58 2.82 -4.19
CA GLU A 104 17.90 3.88 -5.15
C GLU A 104 19.08 3.45 -6.05
N THR A 105 20.13 2.90 -5.45
CA THR A 105 21.30 2.39 -6.20
C THR A 105 20.91 1.23 -7.12
N ARG A 106 20.12 0.28 -6.64
CA ARG A 106 19.72 -0.90 -7.42
C ARG A 106 18.76 -0.55 -8.56
N ILE A 107 17.81 0.33 -8.31
CA ILE A 107 16.79 0.75 -9.29
C ILE A 107 17.33 1.84 -10.23
N GLY A 108 18.43 2.50 -9.85
CA GLY A 108 19.07 3.56 -10.64
C GLY A 108 18.26 4.88 -10.64
N ARG A 109 17.52 5.14 -9.58
CA ARG A 109 16.67 6.33 -9.45
C ARG A 109 16.53 6.76 -7.99
N GLU A 110 16.46 8.08 -7.79
CA GLU A 110 16.25 8.66 -6.47
C GLU A 110 14.80 8.46 -5.98
N ALA A 111 14.64 8.24 -4.69
CA ALA A 111 13.35 8.20 -4.03
C ALA A 111 12.73 9.61 -3.95
N VAL A 112 11.42 9.65 -4.04
CA VAL A 112 10.66 10.89 -3.99
C VAL A 112 10.18 11.13 -2.55
N GLU A 113 10.44 12.31 -2.01
CA GLU A 113 9.91 12.70 -0.71
C GLU A 113 8.41 12.96 -0.79
N GLY A 114 7.68 12.44 0.17
CA GLY A 114 6.29 12.68 0.40
C GLY A 114 6.03 13.16 1.82
N HIS A 115 4.93 13.85 1.99
CA HIS A 115 4.38 14.17 3.29
C HIS A 115 2.86 14.21 3.24
N ARG A 116 2.24 14.01 4.40
CA ARG A 116 0.81 14.26 4.59
C ARG A 116 0.59 15.04 5.86
N ARG A 117 -0.37 15.93 5.80
CA ARG A 117 -0.78 16.72 6.94
C ARG A 117 -2.09 16.17 7.49
N ARG A 118 -2.07 15.72 8.74
CA ARG A 118 -3.25 15.26 9.47
C ARG A 118 -4.14 16.43 9.87
N PRO A 119 -5.44 16.18 10.16
CA PRO A 119 -6.34 17.22 10.68
C PRO A 119 -5.87 17.85 11.99
N ASP A 120 -5.13 17.11 12.83
CA ASP A 120 -4.55 17.60 14.08
C ASP A 120 -3.31 18.48 13.89
N GLY A 121 -2.86 18.65 12.62
CA GLY A 121 -1.69 19.44 12.24
C GLY A 121 -0.37 18.66 12.20
N THR A 122 -0.35 17.40 12.61
CA THR A 122 0.83 16.54 12.52
C THR A 122 1.23 16.31 11.06
N ASP A 123 2.51 16.45 10.76
CA ASP A 123 3.07 16.25 9.42
C ASP A 123 3.90 14.97 9.39
N LEU A 124 3.39 13.95 8.71
CA LEU A 124 4.10 12.69 8.48
C LEU A 124 4.92 12.79 7.21
N LYS A 125 6.19 12.35 7.28
CA LYS A 125 7.15 12.45 6.17
C LYS A 125 7.76 11.11 5.84
N TRP A 126 7.92 10.84 4.55
CA TRP A 126 8.57 9.64 4.05
C TRP A 126 9.30 9.89 2.74
N LYS A 127 10.12 8.92 2.33
CA LYS A 127 10.58 8.75 0.96
C LYS A 127 9.88 7.55 0.33
N GLN A 128 9.58 7.60 -0.97
CA GLN A 128 8.99 6.49 -1.71
C GLN A 128 9.71 6.24 -3.03
N LEU A 129 9.73 4.97 -3.45
CA LEU A 129 10.39 4.51 -4.67
C LEU A 129 9.63 3.29 -5.24
N GLY A 130 9.52 3.19 -6.56
CA GLY A 130 8.87 2.04 -7.21
C GLY A 130 7.46 2.32 -7.75
N ILE A 131 6.94 3.53 -7.61
CA ILE A 131 5.61 3.90 -8.11
C ILE A 131 5.52 3.85 -9.65
N ILE A 132 6.61 4.15 -10.34
CA ILE A 132 6.62 4.10 -11.82
C ILE A 132 6.50 2.65 -12.28
N GLU A 133 7.16 1.73 -11.59
CA GLU A 133 7.08 0.30 -11.87
C GLU A 133 5.69 -0.26 -11.58
N LEU A 134 5.07 0.15 -10.47
CA LEU A 134 3.68 -0.16 -10.16
C LEU A 134 2.72 0.28 -11.29
N LEU A 135 2.93 1.45 -11.89
CA LEU A 135 2.13 1.92 -13.03
C LEU A 135 2.21 1.00 -14.26
N HIS A 136 3.28 0.25 -14.41
CA HIS A 136 3.50 -0.67 -15.54
C HIS A 136 3.23 -2.13 -15.19
N ASN A 137 3.26 -2.48 -13.90
CA ASN A 137 3.08 -3.86 -13.43
C ASN A 137 2.52 -3.84 -12.00
N GLU A 138 1.20 -3.94 -11.88
CA GLU A 138 0.46 -3.78 -10.61
C GLU A 138 0.70 -4.90 -9.58
N GLN A 139 1.36 -6.00 -9.94
CA GLN A 139 1.76 -7.00 -8.96
C GLN A 139 2.96 -6.56 -8.10
N LEU A 140 3.74 -5.56 -8.56
CA LEU A 140 4.97 -5.14 -7.89
C LEU A 140 4.68 -4.23 -6.69
N PRO A 141 5.34 -4.44 -5.54
CA PRO A 141 5.28 -3.49 -4.44
C PRO A 141 6.09 -2.24 -4.74
N PHE A 142 5.74 -1.15 -4.10
CA PHE A 142 6.66 -0.03 -3.98
C PHE A 142 7.24 0.06 -2.56
N PHE A 143 8.22 0.93 -2.37
CA PHE A 143 9.02 1.01 -1.16
C PHE A 143 8.86 2.35 -0.48
N VAL A 144 8.87 2.33 0.86
CA VAL A 144 8.87 3.54 1.69
C VAL A 144 9.96 3.49 2.74
N GLN A 145 10.49 4.67 3.06
CA GLN A 145 11.28 4.92 4.26
C GLN A 145 10.62 6.05 5.02
N TRP A 146 10.12 5.77 6.22
CA TRP A 146 9.57 6.78 7.10
C TRP A 146 10.68 7.69 7.64
N LEU A 147 10.44 8.99 7.59
CA LEU A 147 11.32 10.03 8.13
C LEU A 147 10.79 10.60 9.44
N SER A 148 9.47 10.51 9.67
CA SER A 148 8.83 10.83 10.95
C SER A 148 8.86 9.63 11.89
N THR A 149 8.79 9.89 13.20
CA THR A 149 8.66 8.87 14.24
C THR A 149 7.25 8.31 14.34
N ASP A 150 6.26 9.14 14.05
CA ASP A 150 4.87 8.74 14.02
C ASP A 150 4.58 7.86 12.80
N HIS A 151 3.73 6.86 13.00
CA HIS A 151 3.39 5.86 11.98
C HIS A 151 1.89 5.54 12.02
N PRO A 152 1.22 5.35 10.87
CA PRO A 152 -0.22 5.10 10.82
C PRO A 152 -0.69 3.86 11.57
N SER A 153 0.16 2.86 11.72
CA SER A 153 -0.16 1.66 12.52
C SER A 153 -0.35 1.93 14.01
N ALA A 154 0.04 3.11 14.50
CA ALA A 154 -0.19 3.55 15.88
C ALA A 154 -1.52 4.31 16.06
N ASP A 155 -2.26 4.55 14.97
CA ASP A 155 -3.49 5.35 14.97
C ASP A 155 -4.70 4.49 15.33
N GLY A 156 -5.03 4.39 16.59
CA GLY A 156 -6.17 3.64 17.08
C GLY A 156 -5.86 2.21 17.54
N SER A 157 -6.88 1.35 17.56
CA SER A 157 -6.77 -0.01 18.08
C SER A 157 -6.78 -1.03 16.95
N ALA A 158 -5.65 -1.63 16.66
CA ALA A 158 -5.54 -2.74 15.75
C ALA A 158 -6.30 -3.97 16.24
N ARG A 159 -7.13 -4.59 15.41
CA ARG A 159 -7.94 -5.78 15.74
C ARG A 159 -7.76 -6.93 14.77
N SER A 160 -7.23 -6.66 13.59
CA SER A 160 -6.99 -7.63 12.53
C SER A 160 -5.52 -7.66 12.15
N ARG A 161 -5.06 -8.80 11.64
CA ARG A 161 -3.73 -8.95 11.03
C ARG A 161 -3.88 -9.47 9.61
N ILE A 162 -2.98 -9.09 8.74
CA ILE A 162 -2.88 -9.67 7.39
C ILE A 162 -2.27 -11.07 7.53
N GLU A 163 -2.93 -12.07 6.97
CA GLU A 163 -2.41 -13.43 6.86
C GLU A 163 -1.93 -13.73 5.45
N LYS A 164 -2.66 -13.22 4.45
CA LYS A 164 -2.36 -13.54 3.06
C LYS A 164 -2.67 -12.36 2.14
N ILE A 165 -1.85 -12.23 1.10
CA ILE A 165 -2.10 -11.35 -0.05
C ILE A 165 -2.24 -12.27 -1.27
N ILE A 166 -3.40 -12.25 -1.94
CA ILE A 166 -3.63 -13.01 -3.16
C ILE A 166 -3.31 -12.09 -4.35
N ILE A 167 -2.38 -12.52 -5.19
CA ILE A 167 -1.87 -11.72 -6.32
C ILE A 167 -2.05 -12.51 -7.62
N ALA A 168 -2.75 -11.91 -8.57
CA ALA A 168 -2.71 -12.34 -9.96
C ALA A 168 -1.36 -11.94 -10.55
N GLY A 169 -0.52 -12.93 -10.84
CA GLY A 169 0.85 -12.67 -11.29
C GLY A 169 1.81 -13.81 -11.04
N THR A 170 3.10 -13.51 -10.98
CA THR A 170 4.13 -14.54 -10.86
C THR A 170 5.16 -14.23 -9.79
N ARG A 171 5.54 -15.26 -9.02
CA ARG A 171 6.61 -15.19 -8.01
C ARG A 171 7.93 -14.65 -8.59
N PRO A 172 8.44 -15.16 -9.72
CA PRO A 172 9.71 -14.69 -10.26
C PRO A 172 9.76 -13.20 -10.55
N ALA A 173 8.67 -12.60 -11.04
CA ALA A 173 8.63 -11.17 -11.33
C ALA A 173 8.77 -10.32 -10.05
N ILE A 174 8.15 -10.76 -8.96
CA ILE A 174 8.25 -10.07 -7.67
C ILE A 174 9.63 -10.27 -7.05
N GLU A 175 10.18 -11.49 -7.05
CA GLU A 175 11.51 -11.77 -6.48
C GLU A 175 12.64 -11.07 -7.24
N GLU A 176 12.55 -10.98 -8.56
CA GLU A 176 13.45 -10.17 -9.37
C GLU A 176 13.37 -8.69 -8.97
N TRP A 177 12.16 -8.17 -8.81
CA TRP A 177 11.94 -6.79 -8.36
C TRP A 177 12.45 -6.54 -6.94
N LEU A 178 12.25 -7.47 -6.02
CA LEU A 178 12.75 -7.36 -4.64
C LEU A 178 14.28 -7.57 -4.56
N GLY A 179 14.86 -8.31 -5.50
CA GLY A 179 16.26 -8.74 -5.46
C GLY A 179 16.51 -9.84 -4.44
N GLY A 180 15.51 -10.67 -4.15
CA GLY A 180 15.57 -11.78 -3.19
C GLY A 180 14.22 -12.41 -2.93
N ASP A 181 14.21 -13.42 -2.07
CA ASP A 181 13.03 -14.21 -1.74
C ASP A 181 11.97 -13.37 -0.99
N ILE A 182 10.72 -13.52 -1.37
CA ILE A 182 9.57 -12.79 -0.82
C ILE A 182 9.46 -13.01 0.70
N GLU A 183 9.63 -14.25 1.16
CA GLU A 183 9.48 -14.65 2.56
C GLU A 183 10.46 -13.92 3.49
N THR A 184 11.61 -13.51 2.97
CA THR A 184 12.59 -12.70 3.71
C THR A 184 12.02 -11.37 4.19
N HIS A 185 10.99 -10.86 3.50
CA HIS A 185 10.44 -9.52 3.71
C HIS A 185 9.06 -9.53 4.37
N LEU A 186 8.34 -10.63 4.33
CA LEU A 186 6.94 -10.69 4.76
C LEU A 186 6.71 -11.38 6.11
N GLY A 187 7.73 -12.07 6.65
CA GLY A 187 7.60 -12.82 7.89
C GLY A 187 6.57 -13.95 7.76
N GLU A 188 5.48 -13.89 8.53
CA GLU A 188 4.42 -14.91 8.52
C GLU A 188 3.35 -14.66 7.43
N ILE A 189 3.41 -13.53 6.72
CA ILE A 189 2.42 -13.20 5.69
C ILE A 189 2.73 -13.98 4.42
N VAL A 190 1.72 -14.68 3.91
CA VAL A 190 1.83 -15.51 2.71
C VAL A 190 1.42 -14.72 1.46
N ILE A 191 2.19 -14.83 0.38
CA ILE A 191 1.68 -14.46 -0.95
C ILE A 191 1.21 -15.72 -1.67
N GLU A 192 -0.07 -15.73 -2.02
CA GLU A 192 -0.68 -16.73 -2.89
C GLU A 192 -0.76 -16.17 -4.31
N PHE A 193 -0.28 -16.93 -5.27
CA PHE A 193 -0.33 -16.53 -6.68
C PHE A 193 -1.48 -17.24 -7.38
N VAL A 194 -2.23 -16.47 -8.15
CA VAL A 194 -3.24 -16.94 -9.08
C VAL A 194 -2.89 -16.51 -10.50
N ASP A 195 -3.45 -17.21 -11.49
CA ASP A 195 -3.25 -16.84 -12.90
C ASP A 195 -3.98 -15.52 -13.19
N PRO A 196 -3.42 -14.61 -13.99
CA PRO A 196 -4.12 -13.37 -14.36
C PRO A 196 -5.50 -13.60 -15.00
N SER A 197 -5.75 -14.73 -15.64
CA SER A 197 -7.08 -15.07 -16.16
C SER A 197 -8.16 -15.20 -15.08
N GLU A 198 -7.76 -15.38 -13.81
CA GLU A 198 -8.64 -15.36 -12.64
C GLU A 198 -8.93 -13.93 -12.13
N ASN A 199 -8.32 -12.93 -12.76
CA ASN A 199 -8.46 -11.50 -12.46
C ASN A 199 -8.68 -10.69 -13.75
N ASP A 200 -9.62 -11.11 -14.58
CA ASP A 200 -10.00 -10.44 -15.85
C ASP A 200 -8.82 -10.20 -16.82
N GLY A 201 -7.73 -10.96 -16.66
CA GLY A 201 -6.51 -10.83 -17.45
C GLY A 201 -5.49 -9.82 -16.88
N GLU A 202 -5.82 -9.15 -15.78
CA GLU A 202 -4.98 -8.12 -15.18
C GLU A 202 -4.07 -8.69 -14.08
N VAL A 203 -2.85 -8.18 -13.99
CA VAL A 203 -1.94 -8.47 -12.87
C VAL A 203 -2.21 -7.51 -11.71
N GLY A 204 -2.03 -7.96 -10.47
CA GLY A 204 -2.18 -7.12 -9.29
C GLY A 204 -2.78 -7.88 -8.11
N ILE A 205 -3.12 -7.13 -7.04
CA ILE A 205 -3.75 -7.73 -5.86
C ILE A 205 -5.21 -8.03 -6.17
N VAL A 206 -5.58 -9.30 -5.99
CA VAL A 206 -6.96 -9.77 -6.12
C VAL A 206 -7.72 -9.59 -4.82
N SER A 207 -7.09 -9.97 -3.71
CA SER A 207 -7.70 -9.81 -2.39
C SER A 207 -6.67 -9.87 -1.26
N ILE A 208 -7.07 -9.36 -0.10
CA ILE A 208 -6.31 -9.44 1.15
C ILE A 208 -7.11 -10.27 2.15
N VAL A 209 -6.47 -11.29 2.67
CA VAL A 209 -7.05 -12.15 3.73
C VAL A 209 -6.51 -11.68 5.08
N LEU A 210 -7.43 -11.36 5.97
CA LEU A 210 -7.13 -10.92 7.32
C LEU A 210 -7.77 -11.86 8.34
N GLN A 211 -7.12 -12.00 9.48
CA GLN A 211 -7.65 -12.68 10.65
C GLN A 211 -8.00 -11.67 11.74
N ASN A 212 -9.21 -11.77 12.28
CA ASN A 212 -9.64 -11.04 13.46
C ASN A 212 -10.25 -12.02 14.50
N HIS A 213 -10.78 -11.48 15.60
CA HIS A 213 -11.38 -12.29 16.67
C HIS A 213 -12.66 -13.05 16.24
N ALA A 214 -13.31 -12.61 15.17
CA ALA A 214 -14.52 -13.25 14.63
C ALA A 214 -14.21 -14.30 13.55
N GLY A 215 -12.97 -14.39 13.10
CA GLY A 215 -12.53 -15.34 12.09
C GLY A 215 -11.78 -14.68 10.93
N GLU A 216 -11.68 -15.42 9.83
CA GLU A 216 -11.05 -14.95 8.60
C GLU A 216 -11.98 -14.00 7.84
N VAL A 217 -11.40 -12.95 7.28
CA VAL A 217 -12.08 -11.96 6.45
C VAL A 217 -11.30 -11.81 5.15
N ASN A 218 -11.97 -12.03 4.02
CA ASN A 218 -11.41 -11.83 2.69
C ASN A 218 -11.99 -10.54 2.08
N ILE A 219 -11.12 -9.60 1.69
CA ILE A 219 -11.50 -8.32 1.09
C ILE A 219 -10.95 -8.27 -0.34
N SER A 220 -11.85 -8.25 -1.28
CA SER A 220 -11.58 -8.05 -2.71
C SER A 220 -11.90 -6.62 -3.14
#